data_17800ca5933522872fee6197b3899ef7
#
_entry.id   17800ca5933522872fee6197b3899ef7
#
_cell.length_a   1.000
_cell.length_b   1.000
_cell.length_c   1.000
_cell.angle_alpha   90.00
_cell.angle_beta   90.00
_cell.angle_gamma   90.00
#
_symmetry.space_group_name_H-M   'P 1'
#
loop_
_entity.id
_entity.type
_entity.pdbx_description
1 polymer ?
#
loop_
_entity_poly.entity_id
_entity_poly.type
_entity_poly.pdbx_seq_one_letter_code
_entity_poly.pdbx_strand_id
1 'polypeptide(L)'
;MTQTFALLGTVALLSACAAGPSMMAMKPVDNATLPEPVRVPAGARQTMATTGIGQITYECREKAGMAGAHEWAFVAPVATLYGADRKMVGKYYAGPTWEAADGSKVTGKQLAVAPAMAGSIPLQLVKAEPAMGAGAMQGVSYIQRLNTKGGVAPAATCDAASKGQRQQVAYEADYVFYGS
;
A
#
# COMPACT_ATOMS: atom_id res chain seq x y z
N MET A 1 70.33 -38.11 -5.46
CA MET A 1 69.76 -37.08 -4.54
C MET A 1 68.84 -36.23 -5.38
N THR A 2 67.55 -36.54 -5.34
CA THR A 2 66.51 -35.86 -6.13
C THR A 2 65.45 -35.29 -5.16
N GLN A 3 65.40 -33.97 -5.01
CA GLN A 3 64.45 -33.28 -4.14
C GLN A 3 63.22 -32.96 -4.94
N THR A 4 62.07 -33.47 -4.50
CA THR A 4 60.79 -33.20 -5.04
C THR A 4 60.12 -32.05 -4.26
N PHE A 5 59.85 -30.89 -4.92
CA PHE A 5 59.10 -29.77 -4.33
C PHE A 5 57.60 -30.00 -4.55
N ALA A 6 56.86 -30.10 -3.46
CA ALA A 6 55.40 -30.12 -3.49
C ALA A 6 54.89 -28.70 -3.42
N LEU A 7 54.15 -28.24 -4.47
CA LEU A 7 53.42 -26.99 -4.44
C LEU A 7 52.04 -27.23 -3.76
N LEU A 8 51.83 -26.63 -2.61
CA LEU A 8 50.50 -26.50 -2.02
C LEU A 8 49.76 -25.34 -2.69
N GLY A 9 48.75 -25.65 -3.48
CA GLY A 9 47.81 -24.66 -4.01
C GLY A 9 46.73 -24.33 -3.00
N THR A 10 46.72 -23.10 -2.50
CA THR A 10 45.65 -22.55 -1.64
C THR A 10 44.48 -22.13 -2.51
N VAL A 11 43.37 -22.86 -2.42
CA VAL A 11 42.10 -22.50 -3.06
C VAL A 11 41.41 -21.47 -2.16
N ALA A 12 41.36 -20.20 -2.58
CA ALA A 12 40.58 -19.16 -1.93
C ALA A 12 39.10 -19.29 -2.38
N LEU A 13 38.25 -19.71 -1.48
CA LEU A 13 36.80 -19.68 -1.65
C LEU A 13 36.30 -18.23 -1.54
N LEU A 14 35.99 -17.61 -2.67
CA LEU A 14 35.27 -16.35 -2.74
C LEU A 14 33.80 -16.59 -2.36
N SER A 15 33.45 -16.30 -1.11
CA SER A 15 32.05 -16.20 -0.70
C SER A 15 31.42 -14.98 -1.38
N ALA A 16 30.70 -15.20 -2.48
CA ALA A 16 29.84 -14.19 -3.07
C ALA A 16 28.61 -14.03 -2.17
N CYS A 17 28.61 -12.99 -1.32
CA CYS A 17 27.39 -12.52 -0.70
C CYS A 17 26.47 -12.03 -1.81
N ALA A 18 25.45 -12.83 -2.15
CA ALA A 18 24.35 -12.40 -2.98
C ALA A 18 23.60 -11.31 -2.21
N ALA A 19 23.89 -10.04 -2.51
CA ALA A 19 23.05 -8.92 -2.10
C ALA A 19 21.70 -9.13 -2.79
N GLY A 20 20.71 -9.56 -2.03
CA GLY A 20 19.32 -9.56 -2.48
C GLY A 20 18.92 -8.15 -2.97
N PRO A 21 17.88 -8.01 -3.83
CA PRO A 21 17.49 -6.71 -4.34
C PRO A 21 17.22 -5.79 -3.16
N SER A 22 18.09 -4.79 -3.00
CA SER A 22 17.91 -3.73 -2.01
C SER A 22 16.68 -2.95 -2.46
N MET A 23 15.54 -3.21 -1.83
CA MET A 23 14.37 -2.34 -1.94
C MET A 23 14.83 -1.00 -1.38
N MET A 24 15.08 -0.02 -2.25
CA MET A 24 15.44 1.33 -1.83
C MET A 24 14.38 1.82 -0.87
N ALA A 25 14.74 1.91 0.40
CA ALA A 25 13.82 2.29 1.46
C ALA A 25 13.35 3.72 1.21
N MET A 26 12.05 3.90 1.04
CA MET A 26 11.46 5.24 1.12
C MET A 26 11.81 5.83 2.50
N LYS A 27 12.02 7.15 2.53
CA LYS A 27 12.36 7.86 3.78
C LYS A 27 11.36 7.45 4.89
N PRO A 28 11.85 7.10 6.08
CA PRO A 28 10.97 6.79 7.20
C PRO A 28 9.99 7.93 7.47
N VAL A 29 8.73 7.57 7.72
CA VAL A 29 7.68 8.53 8.08
C VAL A 29 7.87 8.94 9.54
N ASP A 30 7.93 10.24 9.79
CA ASP A 30 7.87 10.76 11.15
C ASP A 30 6.41 10.69 11.65
N ASN A 31 6.11 9.62 12.36
CA ASN A 31 4.76 9.36 12.89
C ASN A 31 4.27 10.47 13.84
N ALA A 32 5.16 11.20 14.51
CA ALA A 32 4.80 12.27 15.44
C ALA A 32 4.22 13.50 14.72
N THR A 33 4.58 13.72 13.46
CA THR A 33 4.08 14.86 12.66
C THR A 33 2.71 14.62 12.04
N LEU A 34 2.22 13.37 12.06
CA LEU A 34 0.93 13.01 11.49
C LEU A 34 -0.23 13.43 12.42
N PRO A 35 -1.45 13.61 11.89
CA PRO A 35 -2.66 13.70 12.71
C PRO A 35 -2.79 12.50 13.64
N GLU A 36 -3.13 12.73 14.91
CA GLU A 36 -3.19 11.70 15.94
C GLU A 36 -3.96 10.45 15.55
N PRO A 37 -5.18 10.53 14.93
CA PRO A 37 -5.97 9.33 14.63
C PRO A 37 -5.28 8.35 13.69
N VAL A 38 -4.35 8.81 12.86
CA VAL A 38 -3.67 7.97 11.87
C VAL A 38 -2.25 7.59 12.26
N ARG A 39 -1.82 7.89 13.49
CA ARG A 39 -0.53 7.46 14.01
C ARG A 39 -0.53 5.97 14.30
N VAL A 40 0.54 5.27 13.92
CA VAL A 40 0.75 3.89 14.36
C VAL A 40 1.11 3.86 15.85
N PRO A 41 0.75 2.80 16.59
CA PRO A 41 1.13 2.64 18.00
C PRO A 41 2.63 2.67 18.21
N ALA A 42 3.05 3.04 19.42
CA ALA A 42 4.44 2.97 19.83
C ALA A 42 4.98 1.53 19.68
N GLY A 43 6.24 1.42 19.24
CA GLY A 43 6.89 0.13 18.98
C GLY A 43 6.70 -0.40 17.55
N ALA A 44 5.71 0.08 16.80
CA ALA A 44 5.57 -0.29 15.39
C ALA A 44 6.74 0.27 14.56
N ARG A 45 7.33 -0.57 13.73
CA ARG A 45 8.49 -0.22 12.89
C ARG A 45 8.12 -0.25 11.42
N GLN A 46 8.46 0.80 10.69
CA GLN A 46 8.25 0.82 9.25
C GLN A 46 9.10 -0.27 8.59
N THR A 47 8.44 -1.16 7.85
CA THR A 47 9.08 -2.27 7.12
C THR A 47 9.17 -1.99 5.63
N MET A 48 8.16 -1.31 5.09
CA MET A 48 8.07 -1.03 3.66
C MET A 48 7.26 0.26 3.44
N ALA A 49 7.47 0.92 2.31
CA ALA A 49 6.60 1.96 1.82
C ALA A 49 6.49 1.88 0.30
N THR A 50 5.32 2.20 -0.23
CA THR A 50 5.02 2.17 -1.68
C THR A 50 4.16 3.37 -2.04
N THR A 51 4.25 3.83 -3.30
CA THR A 51 3.28 4.76 -3.86
C THR A 51 2.27 3.98 -4.68
N GLY A 52 0.99 4.05 -4.30
CA GLY A 52 -0.12 3.49 -5.04
C GLY A 52 -0.67 4.50 -6.03
N ILE A 53 -0.69 4.15 -7.32
CA ILE A 53 -1.26 4.97 -8.39
C ILE A 53 -2.36 4.16 -9.05
N GLY A 54 -3.57 4.72 -9.10
CA GLY A 54 -4.71 3.97 -9.64
C GLY A 54 -6.00 4.76 -9.71
N GLN A 55 -7.11 4.04 -9.56
CA GLN A 55 -8.45 4.56 -9.71
C GLN A 55 -9.37 4.02 -8.62
N ILE A 56 -10.35 4.83 -8.25
CA ILE A 56 -11.48 4.43 -7.42
C ILE A 56 -12.73 4.45 -8.29
N THR A 57 -13.45 3.35 -8.30
CA THR A 57 -14.75 3.24 -8.95
C THR A 57 -15.84 3.68 -7.98
N TYR A 58 -16.70 4.57 -8.46
CA TYR A 58 -17.96 4.97 -7.82
C TYR A 58 -19.14 4.56 -8.69
N GLU A 59 -20.28 4.32 -8.06
CA GLU A 59 -21.54 4.02 -8.74
C GLU A 59 -22.63 4.94 -8.21
N CYS A 60 -23.40 5.55 -9.10
CA CYS A 60 -24.54 6.36 -8.72
C CYS A 60 -25.65 5.45 -8.21
N ARG A 61 -25.95 5.54 -6.93
CA ARG A 61 -26.97 4.73 -6.24
C ARG A 61 -27.95 5.60 -5.47
N GLU A 62 -29.13 5.05 -5.23
CA GLU A 62 -30.05 5.64 -4.27
C GLU A 62 -29.40 5.66 -2.87
N LYS A 63 -29.51 6.80 -2.21
CA LYS A 63 -28.91 7.01 -0.90
C LYS A 63 -29.67 6.24 0.17
N ALA A 64 -28.97 5.41 0.92
CA ALA A 64 -29.59 4.59 1.96
C ALA A 64 -30.38 5.45 2.96
N GLY A 65 -31.63 5.09 3.21
CA GLY A 65 -32.51 5.79 4.14
C GLY A 65 -33.06 7.13 3.66
N MET A 66 -32.84 7.53 2.39
CA MET A 66 -33.31 8.80 1.82
C MET A 66 -33.93 8.55 0.44
N ALA A 67 -35.22 8.13 0.40
CA ALA A 67 -35.91 7.81 -0.83
C ALA A 67 -35.85 8.99 -1.82
N GLY A 68 -35.53 8.69 -3.09
CA GLY A 68 -35.41 9.68 -4.16
C GLY A 68 -34.10 10.48 -4.17
N ALA A 69 -33.27 10.42 -3.10
CA ALA A 69 -31.95 11.00 -3.11
C ALA A 69 -30.91 10.00 -3.68
N HIS A 70 -29.94 10.51 -4.42
CA HIS A 70 -28.90 9.70 -5.04
C HIS A 70 -27.52 10.22 -4.64
N GLU A 71 -26.51 9.34 -4.62
CA GLU A 71 -25.15 9.68 -4.34
C GLU A 71 -24.17 8.78 -5.11
N TRP A 72 -22.98 9.28 -5.36
CA TRP A 72 -21.86 8.46 -5.84
C TRP A 72 -21.33 7.60 -4.70
N ALA A 73 -21.78 6.36 -4.66
CA ALA A 73 -21.33 5.38 -3.67
C ALA A 73 -20.01 4.74 -4.07
N PHE A 74 -19.08 4.64 -3.12
CA PHE A 74 -17.81 3.93 -3.30
C PHE A 74 -18.07 2.45 -3.65
N VAL A 75 -17.34 1.94 -4.66
CA VAL A 75 -17.39 0.52 -5.07
C VAL A 75 -16.09 -0.17 -4.73
N ALA A 76 -14.99 0.24 -5.35
CA ALA A 76 -13.70 -0.41 -5.18
C ALA A 76 -12.54 0.48 -5.65
N PRO A 77 -11.35 0.36 -5.02
CA PRO A 77 -10.11 0.87 -5.56
C PRO A 77 -9.41 -0.20 -6.40
N VAL A 78 -8.57 0.24 -7.33
CA VAL A 78 -7.52 -0.55 -7.97
C VAL A 78 -6.30 0.34 -8.14
N ALA A 79 -5.13 -0.10 -7.69
CA ALA A 79 -3.89 0.63 -7.89
C ALA A 79 -2.70 -0.32 -8.07
N THR A 80 -1.72 0.14 -8.84
CA THR A 80 -0.38 -0.44 -8.89
C THR A 80 0.45 0.18 -7.78
N LEU A 81 1.19 -0.64 -7.05
CA LEU A 81 2.12 -0.21 -6.01
C LEU A 81 3.54 -0.12 -6.60
N TYR A 82 4.16 1.02 -6.41
CA TYR A 82 5.52 1.31 -6.87
C TYR A 82 6.45 1.50 -5.68
N GLY A 83 7.65 0.93 -5.79
CA GLY A 83 8.75 1.18 -4.86
C GLY A 83 9.40 2.55 -5.09
N ALA A 84 10.38 2.90 -4.25
CA ALA A 84 11.13 4.15 -4.37
C ALA A 84 11.88 4.30 -5.70
N ASP A 85 12.26 3.19 -6.33
CA ASP A 85 12.89 3.12 -7.66
C ASP A 85 11.87 3.20 -8.81
N ARG A 86 10.60 3.46 -8.52
CA ARG A 86 9.47 3.50 -9.45
C ARG A 86 9.19 2.18 -10.18
N LYS A 87 9.72 1.06 -9.72
CA LYS A 87 9.34 -0.25 -10.22
C LYS A 87 8.07 -0.73 -9.54
N MET A 88 7.26 -1.46 -10.30
CA MET A 88 6.08 -2.14 -9.76
C MET A 88 6.53 -3.19 -8.74
N VAL A 89 5.98 -3.09 -7.52
CA VAL A 89 6.27 -4.01 -6.42
C VAL A 89 5.01 -4.71 -5.90
N GLY A 90 3.84 -4.40 -6.47
CA GLY A 90 2.60 -5.03 -6.08
C GLY A 90 1.37 -4.30 -6.59
N LYS A 91 0.23 -4.63 -5.99
CA LYS A 91 -1.08 -4.04 -6.31
C LYS A 91 -1.93 -3.88 -5.06
N TYR A 92 -2.89 -2.95 -5.12
CA TYR A 92 -3.90 -2.72 -4.11
C TYR A 92 -5.29 -2.79 -4.76
N TYR A 93 -6.22 -3.48 -4.12
CA TYR A 93 -7.57 -3.66 -4.64
C TYR A 93 -8.62 -3.91 -3.54
N ALA A 94 -9.86 -4.10 -3.96
CA ALA A 94 -11.00 -4.24 -3.05
C ALA A 94 -10.83 -5.31 -1.98
N GLY A 95 -11.47 -5.05 -0.83
CA GLY A 95 -11.49 -5.91 0.32
C GLY A 95 -10.45 -5.65 1.40
N PRO A 96 -10.04 -4.38 1.67
CA PRO A 96 -8.83 -3.75 1.14
C PRO A 96 -7.65 -4.73 1.17
N THR A 97 -7.09 -5.05 0.01
CA THR A 97 -6.03 -6.04 -0.14
C THR A 97 -4.78 -5.40 -0.74
N TRP A 98 -3.64 -5.55 -0.07
CA TRP A 98 -2.31 -5.25 -0.60
C TRP A 98 -1.63 -6.57 -0.94
N GLU A 99 -1.23 -6.73 -2.18
CA GLU A 99 -0.55 -7.92 -2.70
C GLU A 99 0.81 -7.52 -3.26
N ALA A 100 1.88 -8.10 -2.72
CA ALA A 100 3.23 -7.90 -3.22
C ALA A 100 3.49 -8.70 -4.49
N ALA A 101 4.53 -8.33 -5.24
CA ALA A 101 4.93 -9.02 -6.46
C ALA A 101 5.35 -10.49 -6.23
N ASP A 102 5.75 -10.85 -5.01
CA ASP A 102 6.05 -12.22 -4.60
C ASP A 102 4.80 -13.07 -4.31
N GLY A 103 3.59 -12.50 -4.45
CA GLY A 103 2.32 -13.16 -4.21
C GLY A 103 1.83 -13.15 -2.77
N SER A 104 2.65 -12.69 -1.81
CA SER A 104 2.20 -12.51 -0.43
C SER A 104 1.16 -11.38 -0.35
N LYS A 105 0.15 -11.54 0.52
CA LYS A 105 -0.98 -10.61 0.63
C LYS A 105 -1.29 -10.29 2.08
N VAL A 106 -1.80 -9.08 2.28
CA VAL A 106 -2.38 -8.67 3.55
C VAL A 106 -3.70 -7.93 3.30
N THR A 107 -4.68 -8.22 4.13
CA THR A 107 -5.93 -7.45 4.23
C THR A 107 -5.95 -6.69 5.54
N GLY A 108 -6.96 -5.86 5.75
CA GLY A 108 -7.04 -5.18 7.04
C GLY A 108 -8.36 -4.45 7.26
N LYS A 109 -8.51 -3.94 8.48
CA LYS A 109 -9.68 -3.17 8.92
C LYS A 109 -9.28 -1.73 9.21
N GLN A 110 -10.04 -0.79 8.70
CA GLN A 110 -9.85 0.62 9.03
C GLN A 110 -10.02 0.83 10.53
N LEU A 111 -9.00 1.42 11.16
CA LEU A 111 -9.09 1.87 12.56
C LEU A 111 -9.56 3.32 12.63
N ALA A 112 -8.94 4.20 11.83
CA ALA A 112 -9.21 5.62 11.88
C ALA A 112 -8.91 6.29 10.52
N VAL A 113 -9.43 7.50 10.39
CA VAL A 113 -9.14 8.41 9.28
C VAL A 113 -8.83 9.80 9.82
N ALA A 114 -8.13 10.60 9.01
CA ALA A 114 -7.93 12.02 9.26
C ALA A 114 -8.12 12.81 7.95
N PRO A 115 -8.52 14.08 8.02
CA PRO A 115 -8.63 14.93 6.83
C PRO A 115 -7.30 14.98 6.06
N ALA A 116 -7.41 15.01 4.73
CA ALA A 116 -6.32 15.28 3.81
C ALA A 116 -6.52 16.65 3.15
N MET A 117 -5.69 16.97 2.15
CA MET A 117 -5.90 18.16 1.33
C MET A 117 -7.25 18.10 0.61
N ALA A 118 -7.86 19.26 0.39
CA ALA A 118 -9.11 19.37 -0.36
C ALA A 118 -9.02 18.64 -1.71
N GLY A 119 -10.09 17.92 -2.09
CA GLY A 119 -10.10 17.10 -3.30
C GLY A 119 -9.39 15.75 -3.19
N SER A 120 -8.91 15.39 -2.01
CA SER A 120 -8.24 14.11 -1.77
C SER A 120 -8.99 13.24 -0.77
N ILE A 121 -8.93 11.91 -0.96
CA ILE A 121 -9.48 10.97 0.01
C ILE A 121 -8.73 11.08 1.34
N PRO A 122 -9.39 10.80 2.49
CA PRO A 122 -8.78 10.94 3.80
C PRO A 122 -7.49 10.13 3.97
N LEU A 123 -6.60 10.59 4.84
CA LEU A 123 -5.55 9.76 5.44
C LEU A 123 -6.20 8.63 6.23
N GLN A 124 -5.51 7.49 6.37
CA GLN A 124 -6.10 6.31 7.00
C GLN A 124 -5.07 5.52 7.78
N LEU A 125 -5.48 4.98 8.92
CA LEU A 125 -4.78 3.92 9.65
C LEU A 125 -5.60 2.64 9.55
N VAL A 126 -4.93 1.54 9.21
CA VAL A 126 -5.49 0.20 9.06
C VAL A 126 -4.78 -0.76 10.00
N LYS A 127 -5.52 -1.58 10.72
CA LYS A 127 -5.01 -2.78 11.38
C LYS A 127 -4.95 -3.89 10.35
N ALA A 128 -3.76 -4.44 10.14
CA ALA A 128 -3.59 -5.57 9.23
C ALA A 128 -4.11 -6.86 9.86
N GLU A 129 -4.72 -7.71 9.04
CA GLU A 129 -4.99 -9.10 9.36
C GLU A 129 -3.73 -9.94 9.09
N PRO A 130 -3.63 -11.18 9.61
CA PRO A 130 -2.51 -12.04 9.32
C PRO A 130 -2.25 -12.18 7.81
N ALA A 131 -0.99 -12.05 7.40
CA ALA A 131 -0.63 -12.16 6.00
C ALA A 131 -0.87 -13.57 5.45
N MET A 132 -1.26 -13.64 4.20
CA MET A 132 -1.39 -14.86 3.41
C MET A 132 -0.17 -15.03 2.52
N GLY A 133 0.44 -16.20 2.55
CA GLY A 133 1.66 -16.52 1.80
C GLY A 133 2.92 -15.98 2.48
N ALA A 134 4.06 -16.57 2.14
CA ALA A 134 5.37 -16.12 2.59
C ALA A 134 5.86 -14.98 1.69
N GLY A 135 6.48 -13.94 2.26
CA GLY A 135 7.06 -12.85 1.49
C GLY A 135 6.97 -11.48 2.17
N ALA A 136 6.98 -10.43 1.36
CA ALA A 136 7.12 -9.04 1.81
C ALA A 136 6.00 -8.58 2.76
N MET A 137 4.82 -9.20 2.69
CA MET A 137 3.68 -8.85 3.55
C MET A 137 3.69 -9.57 4.90
N GLN A 138 4.63 -10.51 5.14
CA GLN A 138 4.72 -11.17 6.44
C GLN A 138 5.08 -10.20 7.56
N GLY A 139 4.43 -10.38 8.72
CA GLY A 139 4.68 -9.57 9.92
C GLY A 139 4.12 -8.15 9.85
N VAL A 140 3.44 -7.78 8.77
CA VAL A 140 2.74 -6.48 8.70
C VAL A 140 1.59 -6.47 9.71
N SER A 141 1.61 -5.48 10.60
CA SER A 141 0.63 -5.30 11.68
C SER A 141 -0.25 -4.06 11.47
N TYR A 142 0.28 -3.03 10.82
CA TYR A 142 -0.43 -1.78 10.52
C TYR A 142 -0.06 -1.28 9.13
N ILE A 143 -1.00 -0.57 8.52
CA ILE A 143 -0.79 0.11 7.24
C ILE A 143 -1.35 1.52 7.35
N GLN A 144 -0.55 2.52 6.95
CA GLN A 144 -1.02 3.89 6.79
C GLN A 144 -1.23 4.20 5.31
N ARG A 145 -2.30 4.94 5.00
CA ARG A 145 -2.48 5.62 3.72
C ARG A 145 -2.25 7.10 3.96
N LEU A 146 -1.21 7.65 3.35
CA LEU A 146 -0.73 9.02 3.52
C LEU A 146 -0.62 9.74 2.17
N ASN A 147 -0.35 11.04 2.19
CA ASN A 147 -0.04 11.85 0.99
C ASN A 147 -1.04 11.64 -0.15
N THR A 148 -2.32 11.52 0.19
CA THR A 148 -3.39 11.23 -0.77
C THR A 148 -3.60 12.40 -1.73
N LYS A 149 -3.83 12.07 -3.02
CA LYS A 149 -4.19 13.01 -4.08
C LYS A 149 -5.38 12.45 -4.85
N GLY A 150 -6.41 13.23 -5.01
CA GLY A 150 -7.63 12.82 -5.72
C GLY A 150 -8.42 11.71 -5.02
N GLY A 151 -9.14 10.94 -5.80
CA GLY A 151 -9.90 9.78 -5.33
C GLY A 151 -11.26 10.10 -4.71
N VAL A 152 -11.64 11.37 -4.54
CA VAL A 152 -12.98 11.76 -4.05
C VAL A 152 -14.05 11.42 -5.06
N ALA A 153 -15.31 11.29 -4.58
CA ALA A 153 -16.45 11.02 -5.44
C ALA A 153 -16.56 12.03 -6.60
N PRO A 154 -17.07 11.61 -7.76
CA PRO A 154 -17.24 12.50 -8.92
C PRO A 154 -18.07 13.75 -8.58
N ALA A 155 -17.70 14.89 -9.15
CA ALA A 155 -18.50 16.12 -9.05
C ALA A 155 -19.73 16.12 -9.99
N ALA A 156 -19.81 15.16 -10.91
CA ALA A 156 -20.95 15.01 -11.82
C ALA A 156 -22.24 14.72 -11.03
N THR A 157 -23.36 15.17 -11.56
CA THR A 157 -24.68 14.91 -10.97
C THR A 157 -24.94 13.40 -10.87
N CYS A 158 -25.43 12.96 -9.72
CA CYS A 158 -25.97 11.63 -9.51
C CYS A 158 -27.44 11.76 -9.15
N ASP A 159 -28.30 11.28 -10.02
CA ASP A 159 -29.76 11.36 -9.91
C ASP A 159 -30.42 10.08 -10.43
N ALA A 160 -31.76 10.07 -10.52
CA ALA A 160 -32.52 8.93 -11.01
C ALA A 160 -32.12 8.53 -12.46
N ALA A 161 -31.78 9.50 -13.32
CA ALA A 161 -31.40 9.24 -14.71
C ALA A 161 -29.99 8.61 -14.83
N SER A 162 -29.11 8.89 -13.89
CA SER A 162 -27.76 8.37 -13.83
C SER A 162 -27.60 7.16 -12.90
N LYS A 163 -28.70 6.67 -12.28
CA LYS A 163 -28.67 5.49 -11.40
C LYS A 163 -28.05 4.28 -12.10
N GLY A 164 -27.09 3.64 -11.44
CA GLY A 164 -26.33 2.50 -11.95
C GLY A 164 -25.12 2.89 -12.81
N GLN A 165 -24.97 4.14 -13.20
CA GLN A 165 -23.77 4.59 -13.90
C GLN A 165 -22.55 4.49 -12.98
N ARG A 166 -21.41 4.12 -13.58
CA ARG A 166 -20.12 4.04 -12.88
C ARG A 166 -19.15 5.07 -13.44
N GLN A 167 -18.38 5.65 -12.52
CA GLN A 167 -17.28 6.53 -12.86
C GLN A 167 -16.02 6.11 -12.12
N GLN A 168 -14.88 6.25 -12.80
CA GLN A 168 -13.56 6.01 -12.22
C GLN A 168 -12.86 7.35 -12.03
N VAL A 169 -12.34 7.58 -10.84
CA VAL A 169 -11.57 8.78 -10.50
C VAL A 169 -10.15 8.38 -10.16
N ALA A 170 -9.18 9.09 -10.73
CA ALA A 170 -7.77 8.86 -10.46
C ALA A 170 -7.45 9.20 -9.00
N TYR A 171 -6.55 8.42 -8.40
CA TYR A 171 -5.97 8.72 -7.10
C TYR A 171 -4.53 8.26 -7.00
N GLU A 172 -3.81 8.90 -6.10
CA GLU A 172 -2.47 8.52 -5.66
C GLU A 172 -2.43 8.55 -4.14
N ALA A 173 -1.69 7.63 -3.53
CA ALA A 173 -1.46 7.62 -2.09
C ALA A 173 -0.17 6.86 -1.76
N ASP A 174 0.50 7.25 -0.68
CA ASP A 174 1.56 6.44 -0.11
C ASP A 174 0.95 5.41 0.84
N TYR A 175 1.35 4.15 0.69
CA TYR A 175 1.05 3.07 1.62
C TYR A 175 2.31 2.70 2.38
N VAL A 176 2.28 2.91 3.70
CA VAL A 176 3.40 2.65 4.60
C VAL A 176 3.04 1.48 5.49
N PHE A 177 3.87 0.45 5.50
CA PHE A 177 3.63 -0.82 6.19
C PHE A 177 4.52 -0.90 7.42
N TYR A 178 3.94 -1.41 8.51
CA TYR A 178 4.62 -1.50 9.80
C TYR A 178 4.50 -2.92 10.37
N GLY A 179 5.60 -3.44 10.90
CA GLY A 179 5.65 -4.63 11.74
C GLY A 179 5.73 -4.28 13.23
N SER A 180 5.57 -5.28 14.07
CA SER A 180 5.73 -5.19 15.52
C SER A 180 7.17 -5.40 15.92
#